data_6201ea01e89c7d4d75ad1f41658b7091
#
_entry.id   6201ea01e89c7d4d75ad1f41658b7091
#
_cell.length_a   1.000
_cell.length_b   1.000
_cell.length_c   1.000
_cell.angle_alpha   90.00
_cell.angle_beta   90.00
_cell.angle_gamma   90.00
#
_symmetry.space_group_name_H-M   'P 1'
#
loop_
_entity.id
_entity.type
_entity.pdbx_description
1 polymer ?
#
loop_
_entity_poly.entity_id
_entity_poly.type
_entity_poly.pdbx_seq_one_letter_code
_entity_poly.pdbx_strand_id
1 'polypeptide(L)'
;MTDLIYDGRLYLSVPPLYKIKDKKTPFVTDKEQYQVVYFRNVIDKYIIQEDGGKELSKKEFLEFMKLNQYYLDELTRCSNHYSANPTLIEYVIKYKDEKNFKKNMAKKFPEIKIESDKDNKMNTIIEGIYEGAYQIFTIDSLFDKKTEDLKELMNANTSMYYKVIEKYKDGSKEFRGKLSIGEFLELTNKLQPGIELRYKGLGELSSDDMWMNVMNPEKRTLIQLTVSDIREACKMYDTLHGKGKSNSENRREMTEAFEIRKDMLDN
;
A
#
# COMPACT_ATOMS: atom_id res chain seq x y z
N MET A 1 36.57 -15.22 -2.70
CA MET A 1 35.17 -15.33 -2.13
C MET A 1 34.24 -16.20 -2.98
N THR A 2 34.50 -16.35 -4.25
CA THR A 2 33.68 -17.17 -5.17
C THR A 2 33.46 -18.59 -4.67
N ASP A 3 34.48 -19.24 -4.15
CA ASP A 3 34.41 -20.62 -3.62
C ASP A 3 33.43 -20.76 -2.44
N LEU A 4 33.36 -19.76 -1.53
CA LEU A 4 32.43 -19.75 -0.43
C LEU A 4 30.96 -19.68 -0.88
N ILE A 5 30.73 -19.06 -2.04
CA ILE A 5 29.39 -18.95 -2.64
C ILE A 5 29.02 -20.27 -3.31
N TYR A 6 29.95 -20.84 -4.09
CA TYR A 6 29.74 -22.16 -4.72
C TYR A 6 29.50 -23.27 -3.67
N ASP A 7 30.18 -23.15 -2.51
CA ASP A 7 30.00 -24.07 -1.38
C ASP A 7 28.75 -23.77 -0.54
N GLY A 8 27.99 -22.72 -0.86
CA GLY A 8 26.81 -22.31 -0.11
C GLY A 8 27.09 -21.83 1.31
N ARG A 9 28.27 -21.27 1.56
CA ARG A 9 28.73 -20.84 2.90
C ARG A 9 28.61 -19.33 3.14
N LEU A 10 28.16 -18.57 2.15
CA LEU A 10 28.00 -17.13 2.29
C LEU A 10 26.54 -16.76 2.54
N TYR A 11 26.31 -16.03 3.63
CA TYR A 11 24.98 -15.60 4.07
C TYR A 11 24.95 -14.11 4.34
N LEU A 12 23.80 -13.48 4.04
CA LEU A 12 23.46 -12.14 4.48
C LEU A 12 22.58 -12.23 5.72
N SER A 13 22.93 -11.48 6.76
CA SER A 13 22.02 -11.27 7.88
C SER A 13 20.99 -10.22 7.54
N VAL A 14 19.73 -10.46 7.92
CA VAL A 14 18.61 -9.54 7.74
C VAL A 14 18.35 -8.82 9.06
N PRO A 15 18.84 -7.57 9.21
CA PRO A 15 18.56 -6.77 10.39
C PRO A 15 17.11 -6.28 10.39
N PRO A 16 16.55 -5.91 11.56
CA PRO A 16 15.24 -5.29 11.61
C PRO A 16 15.25 -3.90 10.98
N LEU A 17 14.16 -3.56 10.29
CA LEU A 17 13.93 -2.21 9.76
C LEU A 17 13.29 -1.31 10.80
N TYR A 18 12.35 -1.86 11.60
CA TYR A 18 11.64 -1.12 12.63
C TYR A 18 11.65 -1.84 13.98
N LYS A 19 11.74 -1.06 15.05
CA LYS A 19 11.32 -1.44 16.41
C LYS A 19 9.94 -0.85 16.64
N ILE A 20 9.00 -1.69 17.03
CA ILE A 20 7.59 -1.31 17.14
C ILE A 20 7.03 -1.61 18.54
N LYS A 21 6.00 -0.86 18.92
CA LYS A 21 5.28 -1.04 20.19
C LYS A 21 4.36 -2.26 20.15
N ASP A 22 4.95 -3.43 20.00
CA ASP A 22 4.25 -4.71 20.06
C ASP A 22 5.03 -5.70 20.93
N LYS A 23 4.33 -6.28 21.94
CA LYS A 23 4.98 -7.18 22.91
C LYS A 23 5.38 -8.54 22.32
N LYS A 24 4.63 -9.02 21.30
CA LYS A 24 4.86 -10.33 20.69
C LYS A 24 5.88 -10.26 19.56
N THR A 25 5.92 -9.15 18.85
CA THR A 25 6.77 -8.94 17.68
C THR A 25 7.38 -7.54 17.75
N PRO A 26 8.36 -7.30 18.63
CA PRO A 26 8.93 -5.95 18.81
C PRO A 26 9.79 -5.48 17.65
N PHE A 27 10.24 -6.39 16.79
CA PHE A 27 11.09 -6.10 15.63
C PHE A 27 10.46 -6.64 14.36
N VAL A 28 10.51 -5.85 13.29
CA VAL A 28 10.08 -6.25 11.95
C VAL A 28 11.14 -5.88 10.91
N THR A 29 11.34 -6.75 9.92
CA THR A 29 12.39 -6.63 8.91
C THR A 29 11.95 -5.82 7.69
N ASP A 30 10.64 -5.69 7.48
CA ASP A 30 10.06 -5.06 6.29
C ASP A 30 8.64 -4.54 6.55
N LYS A 31 8.10 -3.84 5.56
CA LYS A 31 6.71 -3.33 5.60
C LYS A 31 5.68 -4.45 5.67
N GLU A 32 5.92 -5.59 5.05
CA GLU A 32 4.97 -6.71 5.01
C GLU A 32 4.79 -7.31 6.41
N GLN A 33 5.88 -7.53 7.12
CA GLN A 33 5.83 -7.99 8.52
C GLN A 33 5.13 -6.97 9.42
N TYR A 34 5.38 -5.68 9.22
CA TYR A 34 4.66 -4.62 9.93
C TYR A 34 3.16 -4.69 9.68
N GLN A 35 2.75 -4.85 8.42
CA GLN A 35 1.33 -5.01 8.07
C GLN A 35 0.71 -6.26 8.69
N VAL A 36 1.45 -7.38 8.74
CA VAL A 36 0.96 -8.61 9.41
C VAL A 36 0.68 -8.37 10.89
N VAL A 37 1.54 -7.61 11.58
CA VAL A 37 1.32 -7.24 12.99
C VAL A 37 0.08 -6.36 13.13
N TYR A 38 -0.06 -5.35 12.28
CA TYR A 38 -1.22 -4.48 12.24
C TYR A 38 -2.52 -5.27 11.99
N PHE A 39 -2.57 -6.11 10.97
CA PHE A 39 -3.75 -6.91 10.64
C PHE A 39 -4.12 -7.88 11.77
N ARG A 40 -3.13 -8.48 12.43
CA ARG A 40 -3.37 -9.30 13.63
C ARG A 40 -4.08 -8.49 14.71
N ASN A 41 -3.62 -7.27 15.00
CA ASN A 41 -4.25 -6.41 16.00
C ASN A 41 -5.70 -6.06 15.64
N VAL A 42 -5.98 -5.86 14.34
CA VAL A 42 -7.34 -5.61 13.83
C VAL A 42 -8.21 -6.85 13.98
N ILE A 43 -7.74 -8.02 13.55
CA ILE A 43 -8.47 -9.30 13.63
C ILE A 43 -8.76 -9.69 15.07
N ASP A 44 -7.83 -9.41 15.99
CA ASP A 44 -8.02 -9.69 17.40
C ASP A 44 -9.12 -8.79 18.02
N LYS A 45 -9.31 -7.58 17.48
CA LYS A 45 -10.25 -6.60 18.00
C LYS A 45 -11.62 -6.58 17.33
N TYR A 46 -11.71 -6.85 16.03
CA TYR A 46 -12.93 -6.72 15.24
C TYR A 46 -13.41 -8.05 14.66
N ILE A 47 -14.71 -8.12 14.38
CA ILE A 47 -15.36 -9.16 13.56
C ILE A 47 -15.99 -8.43 12.39
N ILE A 48 -15.85 -8.98 11.21
CA ILE A 48 -16.51 -8.50 10.00
C ILE A 48 -17.52 -9.54 9.56
N GLN A 49 -18.72 -9.07 9.25
CA GLN A 49 -19.79 -9.86 8.67
C GLN A 49 -20.15 -9.31 7.28
N GLU A 50 -20.31 -10.20 6.33
CA GLU A 50 -20.91 -9.89 5.03
C GLU A 50 -22.40 -9.58 5.17
N ASP A 51 -23.02 -9.00 4.14
CA ASP A 51 -24.46 -8.65 4.16
C ASP A 51 -25.37 -9.87 4.41
N GLY A 52 -24.93 -11.10 4.10
CA GLY A 52 -25.59 -12.35 4.41
C GLY A 52 -25.49 -12.80 5.88
N GLY A 53 -24.79 -12.04 6.75
CA GLY A 53 -24.60 -12.34 8.17
C GLY A 53 -23.52 -13.38 8.48
N LYS A 54 -22.80 -13.88 7.46
CA LYS A 54 -21.66 -14.79 7.64
C LYS A 54 -20.47 -14.00 8.21
N GLU A 55 -19.89 -14.46 9.31
CA GLU A 55 -18.65 -13.94 9.86
C GLU A 55 -17.46 -14.42 9.00
N LEU A 56 -16.55 -13.49 8.68
CA LEU A 56 -15.30 -13.86 8.03
C LEU A 56 -14.42 -14.66 9.00
N SER A 57 -13.90 -15.79 8.53
CA SER A 57 -12.85 -16.51 9.24
C SER A 57 -11.59 -15.66 9.35
N LYS A 58 -10.65 -16.00 10.24
CA LYS A 58 -9.38 -15.25 10.37
C LYS A 58 -8.60 -15.17 9.06
N LYS A 59 -8.66 -16.23 8.22
CA LYS A 59 -7.98 -16.27 6.93
C LYS A 59 -8.67 -15.34 5.93
N GLU A 60 -9.98 -15.45 5.80
CA GLU A 60 -10.79 -14.57 4.93
C GLU A 60 -10.63 -13.10 5.35
N PHE A 61 -10.59 -12.83 6.67
CA PHE A 61 -10.36 -11.47 7.18
C PHE A 61 -8.96 -10.94 6.84
N LEU A 62 -7.92 -11.78 6.91
CA LEU A 62 -6.57 -11.38 6.52
C LEU A 62 -6.50 -11.07 5.02
N GLU A 63 -7.11 -11.88 4.18
CA GLU A 63 -7.20 -11.65 2.73
C GLU A 63 -7.98 -10.36 2.43
N PHE A 64 -9.09 -10.14 3.13
CA PHE A 64 -9.84 -8.89 3.07
C PHE A 64 -8.98 -7.67 3.42
N MET A 65 -8.21 -7.71 4.51
CA MET A 65 -7.34 -6.60 4.90
C MET A 65 -6.24 -6.32 3.87
N LYS A 66 -5.64 -7.37 3.30
CA LYS A 66 -4.64 -7.23 2.24
C LYS A 66 -5.22 -6.59 0.98
N LEU A 67 -6.39 -7.05 0.54
CA LEU A 67 -7.08 -6.51 -0.63
C LEU A 67 -7.43 -5.04 -0.43
N ASN A 68 -7.91 -4.68 0.75
CA ASN A 68 -8.24 -3.30 1.08
C ASN A 68 -7.02 -2.39 1.15
N GLN A 69 -5.91 -2.89 1.69
CA GLN A 69 -4.66 -2.13 1.69
C GLN A 69 -4.17 -1.90 0.26
N TYR A 70 -4.20 -2.94 -0.57
CA TYR A 70 -3.83 -2.83 -1.98
C TYR A 70 -4.74 -1.83 -2.72
N TYR A 71 -6.06 -1.88 -2.48
CA TYR A 71 -6.99 -0.89 -3.03
C TYR A 71 -6.63 0.55 -2.66
N LEU A 72 -6.30 0.81 -1.39
CA LEU A 72 -5.90 2.16 -0.96
C LEU A 72 -4.55 2.59 -1.55
N ASP A 73 -3.60 1.67 -1.66
CA ASP A 73 -2.31 1.95 -2.26
C ASP A 73 -2.49 2.33 -3.74
N GLU A 74 -3.34 1.60 -4.49
CA GLU A 74 -3.66 1.91 -5.88
C GLU A 74 -4.45 3.22 -6.02
N LEU A 75 -5.41 3.48 -5.15
CA LEU A 75 -6.16 4.75 -5.14
C LEU A 75 -5.21 5.93 -4.86
N THR A 76 -4.28 5.77 -3.92
CA THR A 76 -3.26 6.77 -3.60
C THR A 76 -2.33 6.99 -4.79
N ARG A 77 -1.91 5.92 -5.47
CA ARG A 77 -1.08 6.00 -6.69
C ARG A 77 -1.78 6.79 -7.79
N CYS A 78 -3.04 6.48 -8.06
CA CYS A 78 -3.85 7.21 -9.03
C CYS A 78 -4.01 8.69 -8.62
N SER A 79 -4.32 8.95 -7.35
CA SER A 79 -4.43 10.30 -6.80
C SER A 79 -3.16 11.13 -7.04
N ASN A 80 -1.99 10.58 -6.75
CA ASN A 80 -0.71 11.24 -6.97
C ASN A 80 -0.41 11.45 -8.45
N HIS A 81 -0.72 10.46 -9.30
CA HIS A 81 -0.48 10.53 -10.74
C HIS A 81 -1.30 11.65 -11.41
N TYR A 82 -2.57 11.74 -11.07
CA TYR A 82 -3.49 12.75 -11.63
C TYR A 82 -3.52 14.06 -10.83
N SER A 83 -2.77 14.15 -9.73
CA SER A 83 -2.81 15.27 -8.79
C SER A 83 -4.23 15.62 -8.35
N ALA A 84 -5.06 14.60 -8.15
CA ALA A 84 -6.48 14.73 -7.84
C ALA A 84 -6.83 14.04 -6.51
N ASN A 85 -7.83 14.57 -5.81
CA ASN A 85 -8.28 14.00 -4.54
C ASN A 85 -8.79 12.57 -4.72
N PRO A 86 -8.36 11.59 -3.90
CA PRO A 86 -8.75 10.19 -4.01
C PRO A 86 -10.26 9.98 -3.96
N THR A 87 -11.00 10.75 -3.15
CA THR A 87 -12.47 10.65 -3.07
C THR A 87 -13.15 11.04 -4.38
N LEU A 88 -12.63 12.04 -5.08
CA LEU A 88 -13.14 12.43 -6.39
C LEU A 88 -12.84 11.36 -7.44
N ILE A 89 -11.62 10.83 -7.45
CA ILE A 89 -11.22 9.75 -8.36
C ILE A 89 -12.12 8.53 -8.16
N GLU A 90 -12.26 8.07 -6.92
CA GLU A 90 -13.12 6.94 -6.57
C GLU A 90 -14.55 7.16 -7.05
N TYR A 91 -15.12 8.35 -6.81
CA TYR A 91 -16.47 8.67 -7.22
C TYR A 91 -16.63 8.64 -8.74
N VAL A 92 -15.68 9.22 -9.48
CA VAL A 92 -15.72 9.24 -10.95
C VAL A 92 -15.62 7.83 -11.51
N ILE A 93 -14.65 7.03 -11.07
CA ILE A 93 -14.45 5.67 -11.55
C ILE A 93 -15.73 4.84 -11.35
N LYS A 94 -16.41 5.03 -10.23
CA LYS A 94 -17.59 4.26 -9.86
C LYS A 94 -18.87 4.67 -10.59
N TYR A 95 -19.10 5.95 -10.79
CA TYR A 95 -20.41 6.47 -11.16
C TYR A 95 -20.49 7.16 -12.52
N LYS A 96 -19.37 7.28 -13.28
CA LYS A 96 -19.32 8.02 -14.55
C LYS A 96 -20.35 7.56 -15.59
N ASP A 97 -20.65 6.25 -15.60
CA ASP A 97 -21.54 5.63 -16.58
C ASP A 97 -23.03 5.73 -16.20
N GLU A 98 -23.33 6.26 -15.01
CA GLU A 98 -24.71 6.49 -14.59
C GLU A 98 -25.36 7.65 -15.31
N LYS A 99 -26.64 7.48 -15.71
CA LYS A 99 -27.42 8.51 -16.42
C LYS A 99 -27.47 9.88 -15.71
N ASN A 100 -27.38 9.88 -14.39
CA ASN A 100 -27.45 11.08 -13.55
C ASN A 100 -26.09 11.50 -12.96
N PHE A 101 -24.99 11.00 -13.49
CA PHE A 101 -23.64 11.25 -12.94
C PHE A 101 -23.39 12.73 -12.67
N LYS A 102 -23.55 13.61 -13.68
CA LYS A 102 -23.31 15.06 -13.53
C LYS A 102 -24.13 15.68 -12.42
N LYS A 103 -25.43 15.32 -12.34
CA LYS A 103 -26.34 15.83 -11.30
C LYS A 103 -25.97 15.34 -9.91
N ASN A 104 -25.64 14.06 -9.79
CA ASN A 104 -25.26 13.44 -8.52
C ASN A 104 -23.92 13.99 -8.03
N MET A 105 -22.97 14.19 -8.93
CA MET A 105 -21.68 14.79 -8.61
C MET A 105 -21.81 16.24 -8.15
N ALA A 106 -22.58 17.07 -8.86
CA ALA A 106 -22.84 18.45 -8.43
C ALA A 106 -23.52 18.55 -7.06
N LYS A 107 -24.37 17.56 -6.71
CA LYS A 107 -24.99 17.49 -5.37
C LYS A 107 -24.00 17.09 -4.29
N LYS A 108 -23.11 16.15 -4.59
CA LYS A 108 -22.15 15.62 -3.61
C LYS A 108 -20.92 16.53 -3.45
N PHE A 109 -20.51 17.17 -4.53
CA PHE A 109 -19.33 18.06 -4.60
C PHE A 109 -19.74 19.42 -5.20
N PRO A 110 -20.40 20.30 -4.44
CA PRO A 110 -21.01 21.52 -4.99
C PRO A 110 -20.01 22.55 -5.54
N GLU A 111 -18.75 22.49 -5.11
CA GLU A 111 -17.67 23.37 -5.60
C GLU A 111 -16.95 22.81 -6.82
N ILE A 112 -17.29 21.59 -7.25
CA ILE A 112 -16.71 20.93 -8.43
C ILE A 112 -17.64 21.13 -9.63
N LYS A 113 -17.06 21.66 -10.70
CA LYS A 113 -17.75 21.83 -11.99
C LYS A 113 -17.37 20.68 -12.93
N ILE A 114 -18.30 20.34 -13.80
CA ILE A 114 -18.10 19.35 -14.85
C ILE A 114 -18.37 20.04 -16.18
N GLU A 115 -17.34 20.26 -16.95
CA GLU A 115 -17.41 20.92 -18.25
C GLU A 115 -16.98 19.95 -19.35
N SER A 116 -17.61 20.07 -20.51
CA SER A 116 -17.11 19.36 -21.70
C SER A 116 -15.98 20.19 -22.30
N ASP A 117 -14.89 19.51 -22.66
CA ASP A 117 -13.76 20.18 -23.35
C ASP A 117 -14.27 20.85 -24.63
N LYS A 118 -13.89 22.12 -24.82
CA LYS A 118 -14.34 22.92 -25.97
C LYS A 118 -13.71 22.42 -27.28
N ASP A 119 -12.49 21.89 -27.19
CA ASP A 119 -11.71 21.44 -28.34
C ASP A 119 -11.95 19.95 -28.64
N ASN A 120 -12.23 19.16 -27.62
CA ASN A 120 -12.57 17.75 -27.74
C ASN A 120 -13.85 17.42 -26.96
N LYS A 121 -15.01 17.45 -27.63
CA LYS A 121 -16.33 17.22 -27.01
C LYS A 121 -16.48 15.84 -26.34
N MET A 122 -15.55 14.92 -26.55
CA MET A 122 -15.51 13.63 -25.88
C MET A 122 -14.88 13.73 -24.49
N ASN A 123 -14.02 14.72 -24.23
CA ASN A 123 -13.38 14.90 -22.93
C ASN A 123 -14.28 15.66 -21.97
N THR A 124 -14.45 15.12 -20.79
CA THR A 124 -15.14 15.78 -19.68
C THR A 124 -14.12 16.20 -18.63
N ILE A 125 -14.04 17.51 -18.40
CA ILE A 125 -13.13 18.09 -17.41
C ILE A 125 -13.85 18.23 -16.08
N ILE A 126 -13.18 17.81 -15.01
CA ILE A 126 -13.59 18.02 -13.63
C ILE A 126 -12.67 19.11 -13.07
N GLU A 127 -13.26 20.20 -12.60
CA GLU A 127 -12.54 21.37 -12.11
C GLU A 127 -13.24 21.99 -10.92
N GLY A 128 -12.47 22.42 -9.91
CA GLY A 128 -12.98 23.15 -8.77
C GLY A 128 -12.14 23.02 -7.53
N ILE A 129 -12.66 23.49 -6.39
CA ILE A 129 -12.00 23.35 -5.10
C ILE A 129 -12.65 22.23 -4.32
N TYR A 130 -11.86 21.32 -3.77
CA TYR A 130 -12.32 20.29 -2.86
C TYR A 130 -11.32 20.11 -1.71
N GLU A 131 -11.83 20.16 -0.48
CA GLU A 131 -11.00 20.12 0.75
C GLU A 131 -9.85 21.14 0.75
N GLY A 132 -10.11 22.34 0.23
CA GLY A 132 -9.14 23.44 0.19
C GLY A 132 -8.07 23.33 -0.90
N ALA A 133 -8.10 22.30 -1.73
CA ALA A 133 -7.19 22.12 -2.85
C ALA A 133 -7.91 22.28 -4.20
N TYR A 134 -7.24 22.96 -5.13
CA TYR A 134 -7.74 23.06 -6.49
C TYR A 134 -7.55 21.74 -7.24
N GLN A 135 -8.61 21.25 -7.83
CA GLN A 135 -8.69 19.99 -8.56
C GLN A 135 -8.90 20.28 -10.04
N ILE A 136 -8.13 19.67 -10.92
CA ILE A 136 -8.35 19.68 -12.36
C ILE A 136 -7.86 18.40 -13.00
N PHE A 137 -8.75 17.64 -13.62
CA PHE A 137 -8.41 16.44 -14.37
C PHE A 137 -9.50 16.10 -15.38
N THR A 138 -9.17 15.29 -16.38
CA THR A 138 -10.15 14.80 -17.37
C THR A 138 -10.64 13.42 -16.99
N ILE A 139 -11.93 13.15 -17.20
CA ILE A 139 -12.49 11.82 -16.93
C ILE A 139 -11.79 10.77 -17.79
N ASP A 140 -11.53 11.08 -19.07
CA ASP A 140 -10.95 10.11 -19.99
C ASP A 140 -9.51 9.73 -19.60
N SER A 141 -8.74 10.66 -19.03
CA SER A 141 -7.38 10.36 -18.54
C SER A 141 -7.38 9.36 -17.38
N LEU A 142 -8.46 9.30 -16.59
CA LEU A 142 -8.62 8.32 -15.51
C LEU A 142 -8.89 6.90 -16.01
N PHE A 143 -9.10 6.69 -17.32
CA PHE A 143 -9.46 5.39 -17.88
C PHE A 143 -8.37 4.81 -18.78
N ASP A 144 -7.12 5.12 -18.47
CA ASP A 144 -5.95 4.48 -19.04
C ASP A 144 -5.63 3.13 -18.35
N LYS A 145 -4.56 2.47 -18.82
CA LYS A 145 -4.09 1.20 -18.23
C LYS A 145 -3.75 1.31 -16.75
N LYS A 146 -3.37 2.51 -16.27
CA LYS A 146 -2.93 2.73 -14.89
C LYS A 146 -4.08 2.67 -13.87
N THR A 147 -5.31 2.83 -14.31
CA THR A 147 -6.51 2.72 -13.47
C THR A 147 -7.25 1.41 -13.64
N GLU A 148 -6.82 0.52 -14.54
CA GLU A 148 -7.47 -0.79 -14.75
C GLU A 148 -7.48 -1.63 -13.47
N ASP A 149 -6.33 -1.73 -12.79
CA ASP A 149 -6.19 -2.48 -11.54
C ASP A 149 -7.15 -1.94 -10.47
N LEU A 150 -7.27 -0.60 -10.36
CA LEU A 150 -8.18 0.03 -9.41
C LEU A 150 -9.65 -0.29 -9.72
N LYS A 151 -10.03 -0.32 -10.99
CA LYS A 151 -11.40 -0.71 -11.41
C LYS A 151 -11.70 -2.17 -11.11
N GLU A 152 -10.75 -3.07 -11.38
CA GLU A 152 -10.90 -4.48 -11.07
C GLU A 152 -11.06 -4.69 -9.57
N LEU A 153 -10.28 -4.01 -8.76
CA LEU A 153 -10.39 -4.03 -7.30
C LEU A 153 -11.73 -3.48 -6.80
N MET A 154 -12.23 -2.39 -7.40
CA MET A 154 -13.55 -1.85 -7.08
C MET A 154 -14.67 -2.82 -7.42
N ASN A 155 -14.58 -3.50 -8.58
CA ASN A 155 -15.55 -4.49 -9.00
C ASN A 155 -15.51 -5.77 -8.16
N ALA A 156 -14.31 -6.19 -7.72
CA ALA A 156 -14.13 -7.34 -6.83
C ALA A 156 -14.71 -7.09 -5.43
N ASN A 157 -14.70 -5.83 -4.98
CA ASN A 157 -15.30 -5.40 -3.71
C ASN A 157 -16.78 -5.05 -3.87
N THR A 158 -17.58 -5.99 -4.36
CA THR A 158 -19.02 -5.80 -4.63
C THR A 158 -19.85 -5.50 -3.39
N SER A 159 -19.42 -5.93 -2.20
CA SER A 159 -20.03 -5.57 -0.92
C SER A 159 -19.39 -4.29 -0.39
N MET A 160 -19.95 -3.14 -0.69
CA MET A 160 -19.39 -1.85 -0.32
C MET A 160 -19.45 -1.51 1.17
N TYR A 161 -20.26 -2.24 1.92
CA TYR A 161 -20.46 -2.04 3.35
C TYR A 161 -20.41 -3.36 4.09
N TYR A 162 -19.61 -3.39 5.13
CA TYR A 162 -19.46 -4.55 5.99
C TYR A 162 -20.02 -4.23 7.37
N LYS A 163 -20.70 -5.19 7.98
CA LYS A 163 -21.10 -5.08 9.39
C LYS A 163 -19.88 -5.29 10.26
N VAL A 164 -19.51 -4.28 11.02
CA VAL A 164 -18.34 -4.29 11.89
C VAL A 164 -18.78 -4.40 13.35
N ILE A 165 -18.21 -5.38 14.04
CA ILE A 165 -18.46 -5.65 15.46
C ILE A 165 -17.13 -5.55 16.21
N GLU A 166 -17.06 -4.70 17.21
CA GLU A 166 -15.88 -4.57 18.08
C GLU A 166 -15.99 -5.55 19.27
N LYS A 167 -14.89 -6.25 19.53
CA LYS A 167 -14.74 -7.15 20.68
C LYS A 167 -14.01 -6.44 21.81
N TYR A 168 -14.49 -6.57 23.03
CA TYR A 168 -13.86 -6.05 24.23
C TYR A 168 -13.22 -7.16 25.05
N LYS A 169 -12.29 -6.79 25.94
CA LYS A 169 -11.54 -7.75 26.78
C LYS A 169 -12.42 -8.51 27.77
N ASP A 170 -13.55 -7.94 28.17
CA ASP A 170 -14.55 -8.56 29.01
C ASP A 170 -15.43 -9.57 28.27
N GLY A 171 -15.21 -9.77 26.99
CA GLY A 171 -16.00 -10.65 26.13
C GLY A 171 -17.24 -10.00 25.53
N SER A 172 -17.56 -8.76 25.92
CA SER A 172 -18.66 -8.01 25.30
C SER A 172 -18.37 -7.68 23.82
N LYS A 173 -19.44 -7.52 23.06
CA LYS A 173 -19.39 -7.17 21.64
C LYS A 173 -20.29 -5.98 21.37
N GLU A 174 -19.80 -5.01 20.61
CA GLU A 174 -20.56 -3.83 20.22
C GLU A 174 -20.62 -3.70 18.69
N PHE A 175 -21.81 -3.50 18.16
CA PHE A 175 -22.01 -3.23 16.75
C PHE A 175 -21.61 -1.79 16.41
N ARG A 176 -20.61 -1.63 15.56
CA ARG A 176 -20.09 -0.31 15.13
C ARG A 176 -20.79 0.27 13.91
N GLY A 177 -21.61 -0.50 13.26
CA GLY A 177 -22.35 -0.05 12.07
C GLY A 177 -21.99 -0.85 10.82
N LYS A 178 -22.58 -0.42 9.71
CA LYS A 178 -22.15 -0.81 8.37
C LYS A 178 -21.16 0.23 7.90
N LEU A 179 -19.92 -0.18 7.70
CA LEU A 179 -18.81 0.69 7.29
C LEU A 179 -18.37 0.33 5.87
N SER A 180 -18.04 1.36 5.10
CA SER A 180 -17.26 1.20 3.88
C SER A 180 -15.83 0.77 4.21
N ILE A 181 -15.10 0.35 3.20
CA ILE A 181 -13.67 -0.02 3.35
C ILE A 181 -12.87 1.14 3.93
N GLY A 182 -13.04 2.36 3.39
CA GLY A 182 -12.33 3.55 3.87
C GLY A 182 -12.63 3.85 5.33
N GLU A 183 -13.91 3.89 5.72
CA GLU A 183 -14.33 4.13 7.10
C GLU A 183 -13.81 3.03 8.06
N PHE A 184 -13.78 1.78 7.61
CA PHE A 184 -13.22 0.69 8.40
C PHE A 184 -11.71 0.85 8.62
N LEU A 185 -10.96 1.22 7.58
CA LEU A 185 -9.53 1.45 7.69
C LEU A 185 -9.19 2.67 8.56
N GLU A 186 -9.95 3.75 8.47
CA GLU A 186 -9.84 4.88 9.40
C GLU A 186 -10.11 4.45 10.85
N LEU A 187 -11.17 3.67 11.08
CA LEU A 187 -11.48 3.13 12.41
C LEU A 187 -10.33 2.29 12.97
N THR A 188 -9.67 1.50 12.13
CA THR A 188 -8.61 0.57 12.54
C THR A 188 -7.23 1.21 12.57
N ASN A 189 -7.03 2.37 11.98
CA ASN A 189 -5.73 3.08 11.90
C ASN A 189 -5.06 3.23 13.28
N LYS A 190 -5.83 3.49 14.32
CA LYS A 190 -5.35 3.54 15.72
C LYS A 190 -4.77 2.24 16.27
N LEU A 191 -4.96 1.11 15.58
CA LEU A 191 -4.41 -0.20 15.93
C LEU A 191 -3.09 -0.50 15.23
N GLN A 192 -2.62 0.40 14.38
CA GLN A 192 -1.28 0.31 13.85
C GLN A 192 -0.27 0.35 15.01
N PRO A 193 0.69 -0.60 15.04
CA PRO A 193 1.72 -0.59 16.08
C PRO A 193 2.57 0.67 15.93
N GLY A 194 2.73 1.42 17.02
CA GLY A 194 3.59 2.61 17.01
C GLY A 194 5.03 2.24 16.69
N ILE A 195 5.66 2.95 15.77
CA ILE A 195 7.09 2.80 15.47
C ILE A 195 7.86 3.54 16.56
N GLU A 196 8.74 2.82 17.27
CA GLU A 196 9.65 3.40 18.26
C GLU A 196 10.93 3.88 17.61
N LEU A 197 11.52 3.05 16.75
CA LEU A 197 12.76 3.34 16.05
C LEU A 197 12.69 2.77 14.63
N ARG A 198 13.28 3.51 13.69
CA ARG A 198 13.57 3.04 12.33
C ARG A 198 15.07 2.94 12.19
N TYR A 199 15.58 1.75 11.89
CA TYR A 199 16.99 1.52 11.70
C TYR A 199 17.37 1.73 10.22
N LYS A 200 18.39 2.55 9.98
CA LYS A 200 18.96 2.78 8.63
C LYS A 200 20.24 1.97 8.42
N GLY A 201 20.83 1.50 9.48
CA GLY A 201 22.06 0.70 9.45
C GLY A 201 22.30 -0.05 10.74
N LEU A 202 23.19 -1.05 10.69
CA LEU A 202 23.55 -1.90 11.85
C LEU A 202 24.12 -1.10 13.03
N GLY A 203 24.80 0.02 12.76
CA GLY A 203 25.40 0.87 13.80
C GLY A 203 24.39 1.60 14.70
N GLU A 204 23.11 1.60 14.32
CA GLU A 204 22.04 2.21 15.11
C GLU A 204 21.41 1.22 16.11
N LEU A 205 21.72 -0.07 15.99
CA LEU A 205 21.24 -1.10 16.91
C LEU A 205 22.02 -1.02 18.25
N SER A 206 21.27 -1.10 19.35
CA SER A 206 21.89 -1.33 20.65
C SER A 206 22.58 -2.71 20.68
N SER A 207 23.50 -2.92 21.62
CA SER A 207 24.19 -4.21 21.76
C SER A 207 23.19 -5.36 21.95
N ASP A 208 22.13 -5.15 22.71
CA ASP A 208 21.09 -6.15 22.97
C ASP A 208 20.23 -6.40 21.72
N ASP A 209 19.84 -5.33 21.00
CA ASP A 209 19.07 -5.45 19.77
C ASP A 209 19.91 -6.13 18.67
N MET A 210 21.22 -5.83 18.59
CA MET A 210 22.16 -6.50 17.69
C MET A 210 22.28 -7.98 18.02
N TRP A 211 22.47 -8.33 19.29
CA TRP A 211 22.51 -9.72 19.70
C TRP A 211 21.25 -10.46 19.32
N MET A 212 20.08 -9.89 19.69
CA MET A 212 18.78 -10.55 19.51
C MET A 212 18.39 -10.79 18.05
N ASN A 213 18.75 -9.88 17.15
CA ASN A 213 18.23 -9.92 15.77
C ASN A 213 19.27 -10.34 14.72
N VAL A 214 20.58 -10.14 15.03
CA VAL A 214 21.63 -10.33 14.03
C VAL A 214 22.59 -11.46 14.42
N MET A 215 22.92 -11.59 15.71
CA MET A 215 23.96 -12.49 16.16
C MET A 215 23.42 -13.81 16.72
N ASN A 216 22.28 -13.81 17.42
CA ASN A 216 21.74 -14.99 18.07
C ASN A 216 21.33 -16.06 17.04
N PRO A 217 21.97 -17.25 17.04
CA PRO A 217 21.68 -18.31 16.07
C PRO A 217 20.23 -18.78 16.04
N GLU A 218 19.51 -18.68 17.18
CA GLU A 218 18.12 -19.14 17.30
C GLU A 218 17.09 -18.14 16.76
N LYS A 219 17.49 -16.86 16.61
CA LYS A 219 16.54 -15.77 16.28
C LYS A 219 16.89 -15.02 15.00
N ARG A 220 18.18 -15.01 14.64
CA ARG A 220 18.64 -14.32 13.43
C ARG A 220 18.04 -14.91 12.18
N THR A 221 17.73 -14.04 11.22
CA THR A 221 17.33 -14.44 9.86
C THR A 221 18.55 -14.30 8.95
N LEU A 222 18.85 -15.37 8.22
CA LEU A 222 19.96 -15.42 7.26
C LEU A 222 19.42 -15.76 5.87
N ILE A 223 19.90 -15.05 4.86
CA ILE A 223 19.63 -15.32 3.44
C ILE A 223 20.93 -15.88 2.85
N GLN A 224 20.89 -17.11 2.32
CA GLN A 224 22.02 -17.71 1.63
C GLN A 224 22.19 -17.05 0.26
N LEU A 225 23.40 -16.59 -0.04
CA LEU A 225 23.73 -16.05 -1.35
C LEU A 225 24.03 -17.18 -2.33
N THR A 226 23.37 -17.11 -3.49
CA THR A 226 23.56 -18.07 -4.59
C THR A 226 24.40 -17.47 -5.72
N VAL A 227 24.87 -18.33 -6.64
CA VAL A 227 25.63 -17.88 -7.82
C VAL A 227 24.76 -17.05 -8.77
N SER A 228 23.43 -17.34 -8.83
CA SER A 228 22.47 -16.55 -9.63
C SER A 228 22.34 -15.14 -9.08
N ASP A 229 22.19 -14.97 -7.75
CA ASP A 229 22.08 -13.66 -7.13
C ASP A 229 23.28 -12.77 -7.41
N ILE A 230 24.48 -13.37 -7.45
CA ILE A 230 25.69 -12.62 -7.76
C ILE A 230 25.77 -12.22 -9.22
N ARG A 231 25.34 -13.07 -10.15
CA ARG A 231 25.28 -12.71 -11.56
C ARG A 231 24.30 -11.54 -11.79
N GLU A 232 23.15 -11.59 -11.14
CA GLU A 232 22.16 -10.51 -11.19
C GLU A 232 22.71 -9.23 -10.56
N ALA A 233 23.38 -9.33 -9.40
CA ALA A 233 24.01 -8.21 -8.74
C ALA A 233 25.13 -7.58 -9.59
N CYS A 234 25.97 -8.38 -10.25
CA CYS A 234 26.99 -7.88 -11.17
C CYS A 234 26.36 -7.17 -12.37
N LYS A 235 25.33 -7.76 -12.98
CA LYS A 235 24.59 -7.13 -14.09
C LYS A 235 23.97 -5.80 -13.66
N MET A 236 23.37 -5.76 -12.47
CA MET A 236 22.78 -4.53 -11.92
C MET A 236 23.87 -3.49 -11.64
N TYR A 237 25.00 -3.90 -11.06
CA TYR A 237 26.14 -3.02 -10.81
C TYR A 237 26.67 -2.41 -12.11
N ASP A 238 26.86 -3.23 -13.13
CA ASP A 238 27.30 -2.76 -14.44
C ASP A 238 26.31 -1.79 -15.08
N THR A 239 25.01 -2.05 -14.95
CA THR A 239 23.95 -1.13 -15.42
C THR A 239 24.03 0.21 -14.70
N LEU A 240 24.16 0.21 -13.38
CA LEU A 240 24.13 1.43 -12.56
C LEU A 240 25.43 2.24 -12.65
N HIS A 241 26.58 1.57 -12.65
CA HIS A 241 27.92 2.18 -12.56
C HIS A 241 28.76 2.07 -13.82
N GLY A 242 28.38 1.21 -14.76
CA GLY A 242 29.09 1.03 -16.02
C GLY A 242 29.10 2.29 -16.88
N LYS A 243 30.25 2.54 -17.53
CA LYS A 243 30.43 3.67 -18.45
C LYS A 243 30.03 3.25 -19.87
N GLY A 244 29.24 4.08 -20.56
CA GLY A 244 28.85 3.85 -21.95
C GLY A 244 27.42 4.25 -22.26
N LYS A 245 27.10 4.46 -23.55
CA LYS A 245 25.76 4.87 -24.00
C LYS A 245 24.71 3.82 -23.67
N SER A 246 24.98 2.54 -23.86
CA SER A 246 24.08 1.43 -23.56
C SER A 246 23.67 1.41 -22.09
N ASN A 247 24.63 1.59 -21.17
CA ASN A 247 24.30 1.63 -19.73
C ASN A 247 23.51 2.89 -19.34
N SER A 248 23.71 4.00 -20.05
CA SER A 248 22.90 5.21 -19.85
C SER A 248 21.45 5.01 -20.29
N GLU A 249 21.24 4.35 -21.42
CA GLU A 249 19.91 4.00 -21.93
C GLU A 249 19.21 3.02 -20.98
N ASN A 250 19.89 1.95 -20.55
CA ASN A 250 19.35 1.00 -19.58
C ASN A 250 18.96 1.66 -18.25
N ARG A 251 19.78 2.61 -17.75
CA ARG A 251 19.42 3.37 -16.54
C ARG A 251 18.18 4.22 -16.73
N ARG A 252 18.05 4.86 -17.89
CA ARG A 252 16.88 5.65 -18.23
C ARG A 252 15.63 4.77 -18.28
N GLU A 253 15.68 3.64 -18.99
CA GLU A 253 14.59 2.67 -19.06
C GLU A 253 14.20 2.14 -17.67
N MET A 254 15.18 1.85 -16.82
CA MET A 254 14.92 1.46 -15.43
C MET A 254 14.21 2.58 -14.66
N THR A 255 14.64 3.83 -14.82
CA THR A 255 14.02 4.97 -14.12
C THR A 255 12.59 5.22 -14.61
N GLU A 256 12.36 5.07 -15.93
CA GLU A 256 11.04 5.20 -16.54
C GLU A 256 10.10 4.03 -16.13
N ALA A 257 10.65 2.82 -15.99
CA ALA A 257 9.90 1.65 -15.52
C ALA A 257 9.61 1.69 -14.01
N PHE A 258 10.48 2.34 -13.24
CA PHE A 258 10.28 2.57 -11.81
C PHE A 258 9.43 3.82 -11.62
N GLU A 259 8.12 3.63 -11.36
CA GLU A 259 7.29 4.73 -10.86
C GLU A 259 7.79 5.12 -9.47
N ILE A 260 8.62 6.17 -9.39
CA ILE A 260 9.14 6.69 -8.11
C ILE A 260 7.96 7.28 -7.33
N ARG A 261 7.53 6.59 -6.31
CA ARG A 261 6.51 7.08 -5.37
C ARG A 261 7.16 7.99 -4.32
N LYS A 262 6.42 9.01 -3.86
CA LYS A 262 6.90 9.93 -2.82
C LYS A 262 7.32 9.23 -1.52
N ASP A 263 6.69 8.10 -1.20
CA ASP A 263 7.04 7.28 -0.03
C ASP A 263 8.36 6.50 -0.19
N MET A 264 8.90 6.43 -1.40
CA MET A 264 10.22 5.86 -1.70
C MET A 264 11.34 6.90 -1.63
N LEU A 265 11.01 8.18 -1.62
CA LEU A 265 11.98 9.27 -1.44
C LEU A 265 12.18 9.48 0.06
N ASP A 266 13.42 9.33 0.52
CA ASP A 266 13.79 9.72 1.88
C ASP A 266 13.63 11.26 2.01
N ASN A 267 12.63 11.69 2.76
CA ASN A 267 12.49 13.07 3.22
C ASN A 267 13.24 13.21 4.54
#